data_fa841abd12a2064e55ef2b29be35ef72
#
_entry.id   fa841abd12a2064e55ef2b29be35ef72
#
_cell.length_a   1.000
_cell.length_b   1.000
_cell.length_c   1.000
_cell.angle_alpha   90.00
_cell.angle_beta   90.00
_cell.angle_gamma   90.00
#
_symmetry.space_group_name_H-M   'P 1'
#
loop_
_entity.id
_entity.type
_entity.pdbx_description
1 polymer ?
#
loop_
_entity_poly.entity_id
_entity_poly.type
_entity_poly.pdbx_seq_one_letter_code
_entity_poly.pdbx_strand_id
1 'polypeptide(L)'
;GPAGGALELPHSVYWGPERTVDLDTPSGIRKTYQAALREGTAEEQASILNRHVLLREWGELALPDRVRVIWESRFPELRTSVSA
;
A
#
# COMPACT_ATOMS: atom_id res chain seq x y z
N GLY A 1 -8.36 3.20 5.10
CA GLY A 1 -8.84 2.58 3.88
C GLY A 1 -9.47 1.22 4.12
N PRO A 2 -10.01 0.58 3.08
CA PRO A 2 -10.66 -0.71 3.22
C PRO A 2 -9.68 -1.83 3.58
N ALA A 3 -10.15 -2.80 4.36
CA ALA A 3 -9.35 -3.95 4.74
C ALA A 3 -9.46 -5.11 3.75
N GLY A 4 -10.43 -5.07 2.86
CA GLY A 4 -10.65 -6.11 1.87
C GLY A 4 -11.67 -5.67 0.83
N GLY A 5 -12.05 -6.59 -0.07
CA GLY A 5 -13.01 -6.33 -1.13
C GLY A 5 -12.40 -5.71 -2.37
N ALA A 6 -13.24 -5.37 -3.34
CA ALA A 6 -12.80 -4.75 -4.60
C ALA A 6 -12.62 -3.25 -4.41
N LEU A 7 -11.56 -2.71 -5.00
CA LEU A 7 -11.25 -1.28 -4.93
C LEU A 7 -10.87 -0.79 -6.32
N GLU A 8 -11.46 0.33 -6.76
CA GLU A 8 -11.06 0.98 -7.99
C GLU A 8 -9.96 2.00 -7.69
N LEU A 9 -8.83 1.87 -8.39
CA LEU A 9 -7.70 2.77 -8.21
C LEU A 9 -7.85 4.02 -9.08
N PRO A 10 -7.49 5.23 -8.57
CA PRO A 10 -7.48 6.42 -9.39
C PRO A 10 -6.38 6.36 -10.46
N HIS A 11 -6.56 7.08 -11.56
CA HIS A 11 -5.59 7.12 -12.65
C HIS A 11 -4.22 7.62 -12.21
N SER A 12 -4.18 8.48 -11.20
CA SER A 12 -2.91 8.98 -10.66
C SER A 12 -2.08 7.91 -9.98
N VAL A 13 -2.70 6.80 -9.60
CA VAL A 13 -2.03 5.70 -8.90
C VAL A 13 -1.73 4.55 -9.87
N TYR A 14 -2.64 4.28 -10.81
CA TYR A 14 -2.48 3.16 -11.72
C TYR A 14 -3.04 3.49 -13.10
N TRP A 15 -2.21 3.31 -14.12
CA TRP A 15 -2.52 3.65 -15.51
C TRP A 15 -3.02 2.48 -16.36
N GLY A 16 -3.02 1.28 -15.82
CA GLY A 16 -3.41 0.10 -16.57
C GLY A 16 -4.90 0.11 -16.92
N PRO A 17 -5.33 -0.76 -17.85
CA PRO A 17 -6.73 -0.86 -18.26
C PRO A 17 -7.63 -1.36 -17.14
N GLU A 18 -7.09 -2.14 -16.23
CA GLU A 18 -7.81 -2.66 -15.08
C GLU A 18 -7.41 -1.92 -13.82
N ARG A 19 -8.29 -1.00 -13.37
CA ARG A 19 -8.05 -0.21 -12.17
C ARG A 19 -8.74 -0.76 -10.94
N THR A 20 -9.59 -1.76 -11.12
CA THR A 20 -10.22 -2.44 -9.99
C THR A 20 -9.30 -3.55 -9.49
N VAL A 21 -9.04 -3.57 -8.20
CA VAL A 21 -8.19 -4.57 -7.56
C VAL A 21 -8.96 -5.30 -6.48
N ASP A 22 -8.58 -6.56 -6.22
CA ASP A 22 -9.20 -7.38 -5.20
C ASP A 22 -8.31 -7.39 -3.95
N LEU A 23 -8.74 -6.69 -2.91
CA LEU A 23 -8.01 -6.60 -1.66
C LEU A 23 -8.18 -7.85 -0.78
N ASP A 24 -8.92 -8.85 -1.25
CA ASP A 24 -9.02 -10.14 -0.56
C ASP A 24 -7.92 -11.12 -0.99
N THR A 25 -7.10 -10.73 -1.98
CA THR A 25 -5.98 -11.55 -2.42
C THR A 25 -4.65 -10.89 -2.08
N PRO A 26 -3.60 -11.68 -1.75
CA PRO A 26 -2.28 -11.11 -1.47
C PRO A 26 -1.72 -10.30 -2.65
N SER A 27 -1.91 -10.77 -3.88
CA SER A 27 -1.40 -10.06 -5.04
C SER A 27 -2.12 -8.73 -5.26
N GLY A 28 -3.43 -8.70 -5.03
CA GLY A 28 -4.22 -7.46 -5.12
C GLY A 28 -3.79 -6.43 -4.08
N ILE A 29 -3.57 -6.88 -2.83
CA ILE A 29 -3.09 -6.01 -1.76
C ILE A 29 -1.72 -5.43 -2.12
N ARG A 30 -0.78 -6.25 -2.54
CA ARG A 30 0.58 -5.82 -2.84
C ARG A 30 0.61 -4.85 -4.02
N LYS A 31 -0.12 -5.16 -5.08
CA LYS A 31 -0.22 -4.28 -6.25
C LYS A 31 -0.76 -2.90 -5.85
N THR A 32 -1.86 -2.90 -5.09
CA THR A 32 -2.52 -1.68 -4.66
C THR A 32 -1.62 -0.84 -3.76
N TYR A 33 -1.04 -1.46 -2.75
CA TYR A 33 -0.23 -0.76 -1.75
C TYR A 33 1.07 -0.24 -2.35
N GLN A 34 1.74 -1.03 -3.18
CA GLN A 34 2.94 -0.58 -3.87
C GLN A 34 2.66 0.64 -4.76
N ALA A 35 1.55 0.61 -5.49
CA ALA A 35 1.17 1.73 -6.34
C ALA A 35 0.85 2.98 -5.52
N ALA A 36 0.06 2.83 -4.45
CA ALA A 36 -0.33 3.96 -3.60
C ALA A 36 0.88 4.59 -2.91
N LEU A 37 1.80 3.78 -2.40
CA LEU A 37 2.98 4.28 -1.70
C LEU A 37 3.97 4.96 -2.63
N ARG A 38 4.04 4.54 -3.88
CA ARG A 38 4.97 5.09 -4.86
C ARG A 38 4.41 6.30 -5.59
N GLU A 39 3.14 6.27 -5.94
CA GLU A 39 2.54 7.24 -6.87
C GLU A 39 1.39 8.06 -6.27
N GLY A 40 0.84 7.63 -5.14
CA GLY A 40 -0.34 8.28 -4.57
C GLY A 40 -0.02 9.57 -3.83
N THR A 41 -0.98 10.50 -3.85
CA THR A 41 -0.93 11.67 -2.97
C THR A 41 -1.28 11.26 -1.54
N ALA A 42 -1.04 12.17 -0.58
CA ALA A 42 -1.40 11.90 0.81
C ALA A 42 -2.88 11.59 0.98
N GLU A 43 -3.74 12.29 0.24
CA GLU A 43 -5.18 12.07 0.28
C GLU A 43 -5.56 10.70 -0.29
N GLU A 44 -4.96 10.32 -1.41
CA GLU A 44 -5.18 9.01 -2.02
C GLU A 44 -4.69 7.89 -1.12
N GLN A 45 -3.53 8.07 -0.51
CA GLN A 45 -2.99 7.10 0.44
C GLN A 45 -3.93 6.91 1.63
N ALA A 46 -4.47 7.99 2.16
CA ALA A 46 -5.39 7.92 3.28
C ALA A 46 -6.67 7.14 2.92
N SER A 47 -7.14 7.24 1.69
CA SER A 47 -8.35 6.54 1.26
C SER A 47 -8.10 5.08 0.89
N ILE A 48 -6.89 4.73 0.49
CA ILE A 48 -6.54 3.37 0.03
C ILE A 48 -5.96 2.52 1.15
N LEU A 49 -5.03 3.07 1.94
CA LEU A 49 -4.25 2.29 2.90
C LEU A 49 -5.03 2.01 4.18
N ASN A 50 -4.97 0.77 4.63
CA ASN A 50 -5.48 0.35 5.93
C ASN A 50 -4.28 0.04 6.82
N ARG A 51 -4.25 0.62 8.02
CA ARG A 51 -3.11 0.48 8.93
C ARG A 51 -2.76 -0.97 9.25
N HIS A 52 -3.76 -1.78 9.56
CA HIS A 52 -3.53 -3.17 9.93
C HIS A 52 -2.98 -3.98 8.75
N VAL A 53 -3.52 -3.74 7.57
CA VAL A 53 -3.06 -4.40 6.34
C VAL A 53 -1.65 -3.96 6.00
N LEU A 54 -1.37 -2.66 6.13
CA LEU A 54 -0.04 -2.11 5.84
C LEU A 54 1.02 -2.71 6.76
N LEU A 55 0.73 -2.80 8.06
CA LEU A 55 1.65 -3.40 9.03
C LEU A 55 1.89 -4.88 8.72
N ARG A 56 0.83 -5.60 8.37
CA ARG A 56 0.94 -7.03 8.06
C ARG A 56 1.75 -7.29 6.81
N GLU A 57 1.56 -6.46 5.77
CA GLU A 57 2.15 -6.70 4.45
C GLU A 57 3.46 -5.95 4.21
N TRP A 58 3.89 -5.09 5.14
CA TRP A 58 5.01 -4.18 4.91
C TRP A 58 6.27 -4.90 4.41
N GLY A 59 6.64 -6.02 5.04
CA GLY A 59 7.83 -6.76 4.66
C GLY A 59 7.75 -7.43 3.29
N GLU A 60 6.54 -7.62 2.77
CA GLU A 60 6.31 -8.28 1.50
C GLU A 60 6.17 -7.31 0.32
N LEU A 61 6.13 -6.00 0.60
CA LEU A 61 5.96 -5.01 -0.46
C LEU A 61 7.29 -4.72 -1.15
N ALA A 62 7.28 -4.69 -2.49
CA ALA A 62 8.44 -4.30 -3.28
C ALA A 62 8.45 -2.80 -3.44
N LEU A 63 9.22 -2.11 -2.62
CA LEU A 63 9.28 -0.64 -2.57
C LEU A 63 10.72 -0.16 -2.72
N PRO A 64 10.94 1.01 -3.37
CA PRO A 64 12.25 1.64 -3.36
C PRO A 64 12.70 1.95 -1.94
N ASP A 65 14.01 1.87 -1.68
CA ASP A 65 14.56 2.09 -0.34
C ASP A 65 14.17 3.46 0.22
N ARG A 66 14.15 4.50 -0.62
CA ARG A 66 13.79 5.85 -0.20
C ARG A 66 12.35 5.92 0.35
N VAL A 67 11.44 5.14 -0.25
CA VAL A 67 10.05 5.08 0.21
C VAL A 67 9.98 4.40 1.56
N ARG A 68 10.70 3.28 1.73
CA ARG A 68 10.75 2.57 3.01
C ARG A 68 11.32 3.44 4.11
N VAL A 69 12.40 4.15 3.84
CA VAL A 69 13.06 5.00 4.84
C VAL A 69 12.11 6.11 5.30
N ILE A 70 11.43 6.77 4.37
CA ILE A 70 10.51 7.86 4.70
C ILE A 70 9.34 7.34 5.55
N TRP A 71 8.72 6.24 5.13
CA TRP A 71 7.57 5.70 5.84
C TRP A 71 7.94 5.14 7.20
N GLU A 72 9.07 4.44 7.30
CA GLU A 72 9.54 3.90 8.58
C GLU A 72 9.96 4.99 9.55
N SER A 73 10.44 6.13 9.04
CA SER A 73 10.76 7.29 9.88
C SER A 73 9.50 7.90 10.49
N ARG A 74 8.42 7.95 9.72
CA ARG A 74 7.15 8.53 10.18
C ARG A 74 6.34 7.55 11.03
N PHE A 75 6.46 6.26 10.73
CA PHE A 75 5.68 5.21 11.37
C PHE A 75 6.63 4.10 11.83
N PRO A 76 7.30 4.29 12.98
CA PRO A 76 8.30 3.32 13.46
C PRO A 76 7.75 1.90 13.63
N GLU A 77 6.46 1.74 13.82
CA GLU A 77 5.83 0.43 13.94
C GLU A 77 5.99 -0.43 12.67
N LEU A 78 6.24 0.20 11.52
CA LEU A 78 6.48 -0.56 10.28
C LEU A 78 7.80 -1.32 10.36
N ARG A 79 8.80 -0.77 11.03
CA ARG A 79 10.09 -1.44 11.24
C ARG A 79 9.91 -2.65 12.13
N THR A 80 9.12 -2.52 13.16
CA THR A 80 8.87 -3.62 14.10
C THR A 80 8.15 -4.78 13.43
N SER A 81 7.20 -4.49 12.53
CA SER A 81 6.44 -5.53 11.84
C SER A 81 7.31 -6.36 10.88
N VAL A 82 8.43 -5.81 10.42
CA VAL A 82 9.37 -6.51 9.53
C VAL A 82 10.36 -7.35 10.32
N SER A 83 10.63 -6.98 11.56
CA SER A 83 11.66 -7.61 12.39
C SER A 83 11.26 -8.94 13.00
N ALA A 84 10.08 -9.41 12.75
CA ALA A 84 9.57 -10.63 13.36
C ALA A 84 10.37 -11.88 12.99
#